data_a71427dff16cd801e6709fd90d896b66
#
_entry.id   a71427dff16cd801e6709fd90d896b66
#
_cell.length_a   1.000
_cell.length_b   1.000
_cell.length_c   1.000
_cell.angle_alpha   90.00
_cell.angle_beta   90.00
_cell.angle_gamma   90.00
#
_symmetry.space_group_name_H-M   'P 1'
#
loop_
_entity.id
_entity.type
_entity.pdbx_description
1 polymer ?
#
loop_
_entity_poly.entity_id
_entity_poly.type
_entity_poly.pdbx_seq_one_letter_code
_entity_poly.pdbx_strand_id
1 'polypeptide(L)'
;MKKRILLLLAHPDDETFGPGGTIAKYADERAEITLATATRGEMGMLGDPPVTDRARIGEVRSRELLCAAKLLGIGNVRFLGFLDGQLASTPRDAIVEKAVLQIRLARPHVMIGFGPEGISRHSDHMVMCSVALEAFDAAADPRRFPRQLRDGLLPWAPYKLYQFEIAQEIFNEWDVPMAGVPRAKLTTTVDTSGYVEKKIEAFYCHKTQAKDYNRILSREGFREFCRRETYVLAKSRLPPGPLPESDLFAGIPAEEPGTP
;
A
#
# COMPACT_ATOMS: atom_id res chain seq x y z
N MET A 1 13.00 -12.39 14.91
CA MET A 1 13.04 -11.17 14.06
C MET A 1 11.74 -10.38 14.22
N LYS A 2 11.79 -9.07 14.37
CA LYS A 2 10.58 -8.22 14.33
C LYS A 2 10.15 -8.01 12.88
N LYS A 3 8.94 -8.46 12.52
CA LYS A 3 8.37 -8.30 11.17
C LYS A 3 8.28 -6.80 10.81
N ARG A 4 8.68 -6.38 9.60
CA ARG A 4 8.57 -5.00 9.10
C ARG A 4 7.94 -4.98 7.72
N ILE A 5 6.91 -4.14 7.56
CA ILE A 5 6.17 -3.94 6.30
C ILE A 5 6.26 -2.48 5.91
N LEU A 6 6.52 -2.21 4.63
CA LEU A 6 6.40 -0.88 4.03
C LEU A 6 5.33 -0.92 2.95
N LEU A 7 4.34 -0.04 3.08
CA LEU A 7 3.39 0.22 2.01
C LEU A 7 3.87 1.45 1.22
N LEU A 8 3.88 1.35 -0.11
CA LEU A 8 4.12 2.45 -1.04
C LEU A 8 2.84 2.70 -1.84
N LEU A 9 2.07 3.72 -1.44
CA LEU A 9 0.75 4.03 -1.98
C LEU A 9 0.71 5.46 -2.53
N ALA A 10 -0.37 5.82 -3.22
CA ALA A 10 -0.48 7.11 -3.91
C ALA A 10 -1.21 8.17 -3.07
N HIS A 11 -2.34 7.82 -2.47
CA HIS A 11 -3.24 8.77 -1.82
C HIS A 11 -3.67 8.33 -0.43
N PRO A 12 -4.13 9.26 0.43
CA PRO A 12 -4.90 8.92 1.63
C PRO A 12 -6.18 8.19 1.22
N ASP A 13 -6.46 7.04 1.81
CA ASP A 13 -7.52 6.05 1.66
C ASP A 13 -7.07 4.72 0.99
N ASP A 14 -6.03 4.73 0.17
CA ASP A 14 -5.52 3.52 -0.48
C ASP A 14 -5.19 2.39 0.52
N GLU A 15 -4.67 2.75 1.70
CA GLU A 15 -4.34 1.79 2.77
C GLU A 15 -5.57 1.08 3.31
N THR A 16 -6.70 1.77 3.31
CA THR A 16 -7.98 1.26 3.80
C THR A 16 -8.70 0.46 2.71
N PHE A 17 -8.80 1.02 1.50
CA PHE A 17 -9.43 0.34 0.35
C PHE A 17 -8.69 -0.94 -0.04
N GLY A 18 -7.37 -0.87 -0.07
CA GLY A 18 -6.52 -2.00 -0.40
C GLY A 18 -6.31 -2.94 0.79
N PRO A 19 -5.11 -2.93 1.36
CA PRO A 19 -4.63 -3.91 2.32
C PRO A 19 -5.06 -3.66 3.78
N GLY A 20 -6.17 -2.97 4.05
CA GLY A 20 -6.56 -2.55 5.40
C GLY A 20 -6.71 -3.70 6.40
N GLY A 21 -7.29 -4.82 6.00
CA GLY A 21 -7.41 -6.00 6.84
C GLY A 21 -6.07 -6.67 7.10
N THR A 22 -5.22 -6.75 6.08
CA THR A 22 -3.84 -7.27 6.19
C THR A 22 -3.00 -6.39 7.11
N ILE A 23 -3.09 -5.07 6.96
CA ILE A 23 -2.42 -4.12 7.86
C ILE A 23 -2.83 -4.38 9.31
N ALA A 24 -4.13 -4.42 9.58
CA ALA A 24 -4.66 -4.63 10.92
C ALA A 24 -4.21 -5.96 11.53
N LYS A 25 -4.20 -7.03 10.72
CA LYS A 25 -3.72 -8.35 11.12
C LYS A 25 -2.25 -8.33 11.55
N TYR A 26 -1.37 -7.84 10.67
CA TYR A 26 0.06 -7.85 10.98
C TYR A 26 0.43 -6.85 12.08
N ALA A 27 -0.32 -5.75 12.24
CA ALA A 27 -0.16 -4.85 13.38
C ALA A 27 -0.48 -5.56 14.70
N ASP A 28 -1.56 -6.36 14.74
CA ASP A 28 -1.94 -7.16 15.90
C ASP A 28 -0.90 -8.24 16.21
N GLU A 29 -0.27 -8.81 15.18
CA GLU A 29 0.90 -9.70 15.28
C GLU A 29 2.21 -8.97 15.61
N ARG A 30 2.16 -7.67 15.98
CA ARG A 30 3.28 -6.81 16.38
C ARG A 30 4.31 -6.54 15.27
N ALA A 31 3.93 -6.60 14.01
CA ALA A 31 4.75 -6.10 12.94
C ALA A 31 4.90 -4.57 13.01
N GLU A 32 6.07 -4.06 12.65
CA GLU A 32 6.25 -2.64 12.39
C GLU A 32 5.74 -2.30 10.99
N ILE A 33 4.75 -1.41 10.92
CA ILE A 33 4.13 -1.02 9.66
C ILE A 33 4.42 0.45 9.40
N THR A 34 5.02 0.71 8.25
CA THR A 34 5.25 2.05 7.71
C THR A 34 4.43 2.22 6.44
N LEU A 35 3.68 3.32 6.35
CA LEU A 35 3.00 3.75 5.14
C LEU A 35 3.72 4.97 4.58
N ALA A 36 4.15 4.89 3.32
CA ALA A 36 4.60 6.03 2.54
C ALA A 36 3.57 6.30 1.44
N THR A 37 2.86 7.41 1.55
CA THR A 37 1.90 7.88 0.55
C THR A 37 2.52 9.01 -0.28
N ALA A 38 2.34 8.95 -1.61
CA ALA A 38 3.00 9.89 -2.51
C ALA A 38 2.47 11.31 -2.35
N THR A 39 1.16 11.47 -2.16
CA THR A 39 0.46 12.76 -2.16
C THR A 39 -0.37 12.93 -0.89
N ARG A 40 -1.03 14.07 -0.77
CA ARG A 40 -2.04 14.33 0.27
C ARG A 40 -3.48 14.21 -0.26
N GLY A 41 -3.65 13.77 -1.52
CA GLY A 41 -4.94 13.61 -2.14
C GLY A 41 -5.65 14.94 -2.44
N GLU A 42 -4.91 15.92 -2.92
CA GLU A 42 -5.37 17.29 -3.13
C GLU A 42 -6.47 17.42 -4.18
N MET A 43 -6.59 16.44 -5.08
CA MET A 43 -7.61 16.40 -6.13
C MET A 43 -8.85 15.57 -5.75
N GLY A 44 -8.86 14.95 -4.57
CA GLY A 44 -9.96 14.13 -4.08
C GLY A 44 -11.27 14.90 -3.85
N MET A 45 -12.32 14.18 -3.48
CA MET A 45 -13.63 14.77 -3.16
C MET A 45 -13.56 15.62 -1.88
N LEU A 46 -14.49 16.57 -1.78
CA LEU A 46 -14.58 17.49 -0.63
C LEU A 46 -15.55 17.01 0.46
N GLY A 47 -16.17 15.83 0.26
CA GLY A 47 -17.30 15.33 1.04
C GLY A 47 -18.63 15.64 0.35
N ASP A 48 -19.73 14.98 0.83
CA ASP A 48 -21.08 15.21 0.35
C ASP A 48 -22.06 15.14 1.55
N PRO A 49 -22.50 16.29 2.12
CA PRO A 49 -22.12 17.66 1.76
C PRO A 49 -20.64 17.96 1.99
N PRO A 50 -20.07 19.00 1.33
CA PRO A 50 -18.66 19.34 1.50
C PRO A 50 -18.28 19.62 2.95
N VAL A 51 -17.23 18.95 3.44
CA VAL A 51 -16.68 19.13 4.79
C VAL A 51 -15.41 19.99 4.81
N THR A 52 -14.92 20.36 3.63
CA THR A 52 -13.73 21.19 3.42
C THR A 52 -13.82 21.94 2.08
N ASP A 53 -12.81 22.72 1.77
CA ASP A 53 -12.62 23.41 0.48
C ASP A 53 -11.34 22.90 -0.24
N ARG A 54 -11.17 23.31 -1.50
CA ARG A 54 -10.03 22.88 -2.33
C ARG A 54 -8.67 23.33 -1.78
N ALA A 55 -8.60 24.44 -1.07
CA ALA A 55 -7.35 24.93 -0.53
C ALA A 55 -6.85 24.10 0.66
N ARG A 56 -7.77 23.49 1.42
CA ARG A 56 -7.46 22.74 2.65
C ARG A 56 -7.60 21.23 2.52
N ILE A 57 -8.10 20.73 1.39
CA ILE A 57 -8.42 19.30 1.23
C ILE A 57 -7.21 18.39 1.55
N GLY A 58 -6.01 18.72 1.10
CA GLY A 58 -4.81 17.91 1.36
C GLY A 58 -4.47 17.82 2.86
N GLU A 59 -4.71 18.89 3.62
CA GLU A 59 -4.56 18.87 5.08
C GLU A 59 -5.64 18.02 5.76
N VAL A 60 -6.89 18.15 5.30
CA VAL A 60 -8.00 17.36 5.83
C VAL A 60 -7.79 15.89 5.57
N ARG A 61 -7.49 15.48 4.32
CA ARG A 61 -7.23 14.08 3.96
C ARG A 61 -6.00 13.51 4.67
N SER A 62 -4.99 14.35 4.94
CA SER A 62 -3.85 13.91 5.77
C SER A 62 -4.29 13.53 7.19
N ARG A 63 -5.21 14.29 7.80
CA ARG A 63 -5.77 13.96 9.13
C ARG A 63 -6.66 12.73 9.09
N GLU A 64 -7.43 12.56 8.02
CA GLU A 64 -8.25 11.37 7.79
C GLU A 64 -7.37 10.11 7.69
N LEU A 65 -6.27 10.19 6.91
CA LEU A 65 -5.28 9.12 6.83
C LEU A 65 -4.67 8.79 8.20
N LEU A 66 -4.30 9.79 9.00
CA LEU A 66 -3.74 9.55 10.33
C LEU A 66 -4.76 8.92 11.29
N CYS A 67 -6.06 9.21 11.13
CA CYS A 67 -7.15 8.55 11.84
C CYS A 67 -7.21 7.07 11.45
N ALA A 68 -7.28 6.75 10.16
CA ALA A 68 -7.31 5.38 9.65
C ALA A 68 -6.05 4.60 10.03
N ALA A 69 -4.88 5.21 9.90
CA ALA A 69 -3.60 4.63 10.27
C ALA A 69 -3.57 4.20 11.74
N LYS A 70 -4.10 5.03 12.64
CA LYS A 70 -4.20 4.70 14.06
C LYS A 70 -5.12 3.49 14.31
N LEU A 71 -6.27 3.43 13.65
CA LEU A 71 -7.20 2.31 13.76
C LEU A 71 -6.59 1.01 13.22
N LEU A 72 -5.93 1.07 12.07
CA LEU A 72 -5.29 -0.08 11.43
C LEU A 72 -3.99 -0.52 12.11
N GLY A 73 -3.40 0.31 12.99
CA GLY A 73 -2.16 -0.01 13.69
C GLY A 73 -0.90 0.31 12.88
N ILE A 74 -0.97 1.25 11.94
CA ILE A 74 0.20 1.76 11.21
C ILE A 74 1.02 2.65 12.15
N GLY A 75 2.27 2.23 12.44
CA GLY A 75 3.13 2.93 13.39
C GLY A 75 3.78 4.20 12.82
N ASN A 76 4.01 4.24 11.50
CA ASN A 76 4.66 5.37 10.83
C ASN A 76 3.94 5.73 9.54
N VAL A 77 3.57 7.01 9.40
CA VAL A 77 3.03 7.57 8.17
C VAL A 77 4.00 8.60 7.61
N ARG A 78 4.31 8.50 6.32
CA ARG A 78 5.24 9.38 5.58
C ARG A 78 4.57 9.91 4.32
N PHE A 79 4.51 11.22 4.17
CA PHE A 79 4.07 11.87 2.93
C PHE A 79 5.30 12.18 2.07
N LEU A 80 5.33 11.70 0.84
CA LEU A 80 6.46 11.93 -0.05
C LEU A 80 6.48 13.36 -0.61
N GLY A 81 5.34 14.09 -0.52
CA GLY A 81 5.24 15.51 -0.85
C GLY A 81 5.17 15.78 -2.36
N PHE A 82 4.58 14.87 -3.11
CA PHE A 82 4.16 15.09 -4.49
C PHE A 82 2.70 15.57 -4.51
N LEU A 83 2.27 16.10 -5.67
CA LEU A 83 0.90 16.57 -5.86
C LEU A 83 0.05 15.47 -6.49
N ASP A 84 -1.18 15.35 -6.01
CA ASP A 84 -2.18 14.42 -6.52
C ASP A 84 -2.51 14.70 -8.00
N GLY A 85 -2.59 13.63 -8.80
CA GLY A 85 -2.83 13.69 -10.24
C GLY A 85 -1.60 14.09 -11.07
N GLN A 86 -0.44 14.33 -10.44
CA GLN A 86 0.75 14.83 -11.14
C GLN A 86 1.94 13.87 -11.14
N LEU A 87 1.80 12.64 -10.62
CA LEU A 87 2.94 11.72 -10.56
C LEU A 87 3.43 11.35 -11.96
N ALA A 88 2.53 11.22 -12.95
CA ALA A 88 2.91 10.89 -14.32
C ALA A 88 3.75 11.98 -15.00
N SER A 89 3.62 13.25 -14.58
CA SER A 89 4.40 14.39 -15.08
C SER A 89 5.62 14.71 -14.20
N THR A 90 5.76 14.06 -13.06
CA THR A 90 6.90 14.24 -12.16
C THR A 90 8.10 13.42 -12.67
N PRO A 91 9.33 13.97 -12.65
CA PRO A 91 10.53 13.20 -13.00
C PRO A 91 10.60 11.91 -12.18
N ARG A 92 10.63 10.77 -12.89
CA ARG A 92 10.56 9.44 -12.27
C ARG A 92 11.61 9.22 -11.18
N ASP A 93 12.88 9.61 -11.46
CA ASP A 93 13.97 9.45 -10.50
C ASP A 93 13.72 10.20 -9.18
N ALA A 94 12.99 11.32 -9.21
CA ALA A 94 12.63 12.04 -7.99
C ALA A 94 11.65 11.25 -7.11
N ILE A 95 10.71 10.51 -7.73
CA ILE A 95 9.76 9.65 -7.00
C ILE A 95 10.49 8.42 -6.47
N VAL A 96 11.30 7.78 -7.32
CA VAL A 96 12.09 6.59 -6.94
C VAL A 96 13.07 6.92 -5.81
N GLU A 97 13.75 8.08 -5.85
CA GLU A 97 14.67 8.50 -4.78
C GLU A 97 13.97 8.58 -3.43
N LYS A 98 12.78 9.20 -3.38
CA LYS A 98 12.00 9.28 -2.14
C LYS A 98 11.48 7.91 -1.69
N ALA A 99 11.08 7.04 -2.60
CA ALA A 99 10.68 5.68 -2.27
C ALA A 99 11.87 4.86 -1.71
N VAL A 100 13.05 4.95 -2.34
CA VAL A 100 14.28 4.32 -1.85
C VAL A 100 14.67 4.83 -0.46
N LEU A 101 14.52 6.13 -0.22
CA LEU A 101 14.73 6.71 1.11
C LEU A 101 13.85 6.03 2.17
N GLN A 102 12.56 5.81 1.86
CA GLN A 102 11.66 5.14 2.82
C GLN A 102 12.04 3.68 3.04
N ILE A 103 12.46 2.98 1.99
CA ILE A 103 12.94 1.59 2.11
C ILE A 103 14.17 1.51 3.02
N ARG A 104 15.16 2.38 2.80
CA ARG A 104 16.40 2.41 3.61
C ARG A 104 16.14 2.81 5.06
N LEU A 105 15.18 3.71 5.31
CA LEU A 105 14.78 4.12 6.66
C LEU A 105 13.98 3.03 7.39
N ALA A 106 12.97 2.46 6.74
CA ALA A 106 12.07 1.48 7.36
C ALA A 106 12.68 0.06 7.39
N ARG A 107 13.65 -0.24 6.53
CA ARG A 107 14.30 -1.55 6.39
C ARG A 107 13.29 -2.70 6.33
N PRO A 108 12.26 -2.64 5.44
CA PRO A 108 11.17 -3.61 5.45
C PRO A 108 11.64 -4.98 4.97
N HIS A 109 11.03 -6.03 5.51
CA HIS A 109 11.17 -7.38 4.95
C HIS A 109 10.22 -7.57 3.77
N VAL A 110 9.02 -7.00 3.88
CA VAL A 110 7.95 -7.07 2.90
C VAL A 110 7.55 -5.66 2.47
N MET A 111 7.37 -5.48 1.18
CA MET A 111 6.78 -4.28 0.59
C MET A 111 5.41 -4.62 0.00
N ILE A 112 4.48 -3.68 0.08
CA ILE A 112 3.16 -3.75 -0.56
C ILE A 112 2.96 -2.50 -1.40
N GLY A 113 2.48 -2.67 -2.63
CA GLY A 113 2.13 -1.58 -3.54
C GLY A 113 0.97 -1.97 -4.45
N PHE A 114 0.72 -1.14 -5.46
CA PHE A 114 -0.29 -1.43 -6.48
C PHE A 114 0.21 -2.43 -7.52
N GLY A 115 -0.74 -3.09 -8.19
CA GLY A 115 -0.48 -3.79 -9.44
C GLY A 115 -0.43 -2.87 -10.66
N PRO A 116 -0.14 -3.42 -11.85
CA PRO A 116 0.11 -2.63 -13.07
C PRO A 116 -1.05 -1.75 -13.50
N GLU A 117 -2.29 -2.22 -13.32
CA GLU A 117 -3.51 -1.47 -13.66
C GLU A 117 -3.97 -0.52 -12.53
N GLY A 118 -3.29 -0.56 -11.36
CA GLY A 118 -3.61 0.31 -10.22
C GLY A 118 -5.03 0.19 -9.71
N ILE A 119 -5.68 -0.97 -9.88
CA ILE A 119 -7.07 -1.30 -9.52
C ILE A 119 -8.11 -0.42 -10.27
N SER A 120 -7.97 0.89 -10.18
CA SER A 120 -8.91 1.89 -10.75
C SER A 120 -8.43 2.51 -12.07
N ARG A 121 -7.28 2.09 -12.58
CA ARG A 121 -6.54 2.74 -13.68
C ARG A 121 -6.17 4.19 -13.39
N HIS A 122 -6.10 4.57 -12.13
CA HIS A 122 -5.62 5.89 -11.76
C HIS A 122 -4.14 6.03 -12.13
N SER A 123 -3.78 7.10 -12.85
CA SER A 123 -2.42 7.32 -13.35
C SER A 123 -1.37 7.27 -12.24
N ASP A 124 -1.67 7.87 -11.08
CA ASP A 124 -0.76 7.88 -9.94
C ASP A 124 -0.54 6.48 -9.35
N HIS A 125 -1.58 5.61 -9.31
CA HIS A 125 -1.44 4.22 -8.85
C HIS A 125 -0.52 3.42 -9.79
N MET A 126 -0.68 3.60 -11.11
CA MET A 126 0.17 2.95 -12.12
C MET A 126 1.63 3.43 -12.03
N VAL A 127 1.85 4.72 -11.78
CA VAL A 127 3.18 5.27 -11.51
C VAL A 127 3.76 4.65 -10.25
N MET A 128 3.01 4.62 -9.13
CA MET A 128 3.50 4.05 -7.87
C MET A 128 3.77 2.55 -7.96
N CYS A 129 3.03 1.79 -8.77
CA CYS A 129 3.36 0.41 -9.09
C CYS A 129 4.77 0.31 -9.67
N SER A 130 5.03 1.07 -10.73
CA SER A 130 6.32 1.03 -11.41
C SER A 130 7.47 1.56 -10.54
N VAL A 131 7.21 2.57 -9.71
CA VAL A 131 8.15 3.09 -8.71
C VAL A 131 8.50 2.05 -7.65
N ALA A 132 7.51 1.30 -7.13
CA ALA A 132 7.74 0.25 -6.14
C ALA A 132 8.65 -0.87 -6.68
N LEU A 133 8.42 -1.28 -7.95
CA LEU A 133 9.24 -2.30 -8.64
C LEU A 133 10.70 -1.84 -8.80
N GLU A 134 10.92 -0.58 -9.18
CA GLU A 134 12.28 -0.03 -9.35
C GLU A 134 12.96 0.21 -8.00
N ALA A 135 12.23 0.80 -7.03
CA ALA A 135 12.76 1.12 -5.72
C ALA A 135 13.15 -0.14 -4.92
N PHE A 136 12.45 -1.27 -5.12
CA PHE A 136 12.79 -2.55 -4.52
C PHE A 136 14.24 -2.97 -4.82
N ASP A 137 14.68 -2.80 -6.08
CA ASP A 137 16.05 -3.14 -6.47
C ASP A 137 17.01 -2.02 -6.14
N ALA A 138 16.64 -0.76 -6.43
CA ALA A 138 17.48 0.40 -6.25
C ALA A 138 17.89 0.63 -4.78
N ALA A 139 17.05 0.25 -3.81
CA ALA A 139 17.35 0.41 -2.38
C ALA A 139 18.54 -0.47 -1.94
N ALA A 140 18.74 -1.60 -2.57
CA ALA A 140 19.84 -2.51 -2.32
C ALA A 140 21.15 -2.10 -3.01
N ASP A 141 21.08 -1.29 -4.08
CA ASP A 141 22.26 -0.88 -4.85
C ASP A 141 22.90 0.39 -4.23
N PRO A 142 24.13 0.32 -3.71
CA PRO A 142 24.82 1.47 -3.12
C PRO A 142 25.15 2.57 -4.15
N ARG A 143 25.13 2.27 -5.45
CA ARG A 143 25.39 3.25 -6.52
C ARG A 143 24.15 4.12 -6.81
N ARG A 144 22.94 3.64 -6.44
CA ARG A 144 21.71 4.39 -6.59
C ARG A 144 21.54 5.32 -5.38
N PHE A 145 21.32 6.60 -5.65
CA PHE A 145 21.12 7.65 -4.66
C PHE A 145 22.21 7.68 -3.56
N PRO A 146 23.52 7.81 -3.94
CA PRO A 146 24.64 7.70 -2.99
C PRO A 146 24.66 8.82 -1.92
N ARG A 147 23.91 9.91 -2.14
CA ARG A 147 23.76 10.96 -1.13
C ARG A 147 23.10 10.40 0.15
N GLN A 148 22.08 9.58 0.01
CA GLN A 148 21.42 8.97 1.17
C GLN A 148 22.40 8.14 2.04
N LEU A 149 23.38 7.48 1.42
CA LEU A 149 24.39 6.70 2.13
C LEU A 149 25.42 7.60 2.82
N ARG A 150 25.79 8.74 2.20
CA ARG A 150 26.64 9.75 2.85
C ARG A 150 25.95 10.38 4.05
N ASP A 151 24.62 10.45 4.04
CA ASP A 151 23.79 10.91 5.15
C ASP A 151 23.59 9.82 6.24
N GLY A 152 24.31 8.70 6.17
CA GLY A 152 24.36 7.66 7.19
C GLY A 152 23.40 6.49 7.01
N LEU A 153 22.62 6.43 5.91
CA LEU A 153 21.78 5.28 5.63
C LEU A 153 22.62 4.13 5.05
N LEU A 154 22.08 2.91 5.19
CA LEU A 154 22.68 1.71 4.59
C LEU A 154 21.80 1.21 3.44
N PRO A 155 22.36 0.57 2.41
CA PRO A 155 21.58 -0.17 1.43
C PRO A 155 20.69 -1.20 2.15
N TRP A 156 19.49 -1.40 1.61
CA TRP A 156 18.56 -2.37 2.16
C TRP A 156 17.88 -3.17 1.06
N ALA A 157 17.89 -4.49 1.18
CA ALA A 157 17.28 -5.43 0.24
C ALA A 157 16.02 -6.04 0.86
N PRO A 158 14.81 -5.54 0.56
CA PRO A 158 13.57 -6.21 0.96
C PRO A 158 13.53 -7.63 0.41
N TYR A 159 12.91 -8.58 1.12
CA TYR A 159 12.80 -9.97 0.62
C TYR A 159 11.72 -10.12 -0.43
N LYS A 160 10.56 -9.47 -0.22
CA LYS A 160 9.39 -9.63 -1.10
C LYS A 160 8.70 -8.29 -1.37
N LEU A 161 8.18 -8.16 -2.59
CA LEU A 161 7.25 -7.11 -3.00
C LEU A 161 5.96 -7.76 -3.47
N TYR A 162 4.87 -7.44 -2.80
CA TYR A 162 3.53 -7.82 -3.18
C TYR A 162 2.78 -6.65 -3.82
N GLN A 163 2.02 -6.96 -4.84
CA GLN A 163 1.04 -6.06 -5.43
C GLN A 163 -0.34 -6.43 -4.90
N PHE A 164 -1.03 -5.49 -4.25
CA PHE A 164 -2.42 -5.67 -3.90
C PHE A 164 -3.25 -5.75 -5.18
N GLU A 165 -3.97 -6.84 -5.34
CA GLU A 165 -4.76 -7.13 -6.53
C GLU A 165 -6.07 -7.82 -6.16
N ILE A 166 -7.09 -7.57 -6.96
CA ILE A 166 -8.41 -8.18 -6.83
C ILE A 166 -8.68 -9.01 -8.09
N ALA A 167 -9.33 -10.16 -7.91
CA ALA A 167 -9.75 -10.97 -9.05
C ALA A 167 -10.71 -10.19 -9.95
N GLN A 168 -10.47 -10.15 -11.27
CA GLN A 168 -11.33 -9.47 -12.25
C GLN A 168 -12.76 -9.99 -12.19
N GLU A 169 -12.93 -11.26 -11.87
CA GLU A 169 -14.24 -11.91 -11.72
C GLU A 169 -15.11 -11.22 -10.67
N ILE A 170 -14.52 -10.72 -9.57
CA ILE A 170 -15.26 -9.98 -8.52
C ILE A 170 -15.77 -8.64 -9.05
N PHE A 171 -14.95 -7.92 -9.82
CA PHE A 171 -15.39 -6.66 -10.43
C PHE A 171 -16.49 -6.88 -11.47
N ASN A 172 -16.44 -8.00 -12.21
CA ASN A 172 -17.47 -8.38 -13.15
C ASN A 172 -18.78 -8.75 -12.43
N GLU A 173 -18.71 -9.51 -11.33
CA GLU A 173 -19.87 -9.85 -10.48
C GLU A 173 -20.51 -8.59 -9.87
N TRP A 174 -19.71 -7.61 -9.55
CA TRP A 174 -20.18 -6.35 -8.96
C TRP A 174 -20.59 -5.31 -10.00
N ASP A 175 -20.40 -5.58 -11.28
CA ASP A 175 -20.65 -4.62 -12.37
C ASP A 175 -19.97 -3.27 -12.10
N VAL A 176 -18.67 -3.32 -11.81
CA VAL A 176 -17.84 -2.11 -11.62
C VAL A 176 -16.72 -2.05 -12.66
N PRO A 177 -16.47 -0.87 -13.25
CA PRO A 177 -15.49 -0.69 -14.31
C PRO A 177 -14.06 -0.56 -13.73
N MET A 178 -13.65 -1.50 -12.87
CA MET A 178 -12.31 -1.54 -12.28
C MET A 178 -11.47 -2.63 -12.95
N ALA A 179 -10.17 -2.49 -12.86
CA ALA A 179 -9.20 -3.40 -13.43
C ALA A 179 -8.64 -4.33 -12.35
N GLY A 180 -8.91 -5.60 -12.49
CA GLY A 180 -8.33 -6.67 -11.68
C GLY A 180 -7.44 -7.59 -12.51
N VAL A 181 -6.98 -8.65 -11.89
CA VAL A 181 -6.22 -9.71 -12.55
C VAL A 181 -7.05 -11.00 -12.62
N PRO A 182 -6.82 -11.88 -13.61
CA PRO A 182 -7.40 -13.21 -13.57
C PRO A 182 -7.08 -13.90 -12.23
N ARG A 183 -8.08 -14.55 -11.61
CA ARG A 183 -7.92 -15.23 -10.31
C ARG A 183 -6.69 -16.15 -10.26
N ALA A 184 -6.39 -16.81 -11.38
CA ALA A 184 -5.24 -17.71 -11.50
C ALA A 184 -3.88 -17.01 -11.36
N LYS A 185 -3.80 -15.68 -11.48
CA LYS A 185 -2.58 -14.89 -11.25
C LYS A 185 -2.36 -14.50 -9.80
N LEU A 186 -3.36 -14.63 -8.95
CA LEU A 186 -3.23 -14.35 -7.53
C LEU A 186 -2.33 -15.42 -6.88
N THR A 187 -1.25 -14.98 -6.28
CA THR A 187 -0.24 -15.86 -5.68
C THR A 187 -0.35 -15.96 -4.18
N THR A 188 -1.08 -15.04 -3.55
CA THR A 188 -1.15 -14.96 -2.10
C THR A 188 -2.53 -14.50 -1.65
N THR A 189 -3.06 -15.14 -0.62
CA THR A 189 -4.34 -14.78 -0.01
C THR A 189 -4.15 -14.71 1.50
N VAL A 190 -4.35 -13.53 2.07
CA VAL A 190 -4.30 -13.31 3.51
C VAL A 190 -5.70 -13.42 4.10
N ASP A 191 -5.89 -14.29 5.08
CA ASP A 191 -7.14 -14.34 5.86
C ASP A 191 -7.21 -13.13 6.79
N THR A 192 -8.19 -12.28 6.55
CA THR A 192 -8.49 -11.04 7.27
C THR A 192 -9.85 -11.07 7.95
N SER A 193 -10.44 -12.26 8.11
CA SER A 193 -11.81 -12.45 8.64
C SER A 193 -11.99 -11.85 10.04
N GLY A 194 -10.96 -11.85 10.88
CA GLY A 194 -10.97 -11.23 12.21
C GLY A 194 -10.83 -9.71 12.21
N TYR A 195 -10.60 -9.08 11.04
CA TYR A 195 -10.25 -7.66 10.92
C TYR A 195 -11.23 -6.85 10.04
N VAL A 196 -12.32 -7.47 9.61
CA VAL A 196 -13.34 -6.86 8.74
C VAL A 196 -13.90 -5.58 9.36
N GLU A 197 -14.32 -5.63 10.63
CA GLU A 197 -14.90 -4.47 11.31
C GLU A 197 -13.87 -3.33 11.43
N LYS A 198 -12.64 -3.65 11.79
CA LYS A 198 -11.55 -2.67 11.90
C LYS A 198 -11.28 -1.97 10.56
N LYS A 199 -11.29 -2.73 9.46
CA LYS A 199 -11.18 -2.17 8.10
C LYS A 199 -12.37 -1.25 7.78
N ILE A 200 -13.60 -1.66 8.11
CA ILE A 200 -14.80 -0.84 7.89
C ILE A 200 -14.78 0.45 8.73
N GLU A 201 -14.35 0.38 9.98
CA GLU A 201 -14.17 1.56 10.82
C GLU A 201 -13.16 2.55 10.24
N ALA A 202 -12.07 2.03 9.63
CA ALA A 202 -11.08 2.87 8.97
C ALA A 202 -11.64 3.63 7.77
N PHE A 203 -12.59 3.06 6.99
CA PHE A 203 -13.30 3.78 5.93
C PHE A 203 -13.98 5.04 6.46
N TYR A 204 -14.60 4.99 7.64
CA TYR A 204 -15.30 6.14 8.22
C TYR A 204 -14.37 7.28 8.68
N CYS A 205 -13.05 7.05 8.73
CA CYS A 205 -12.07 8.12 8.90
C CYS A 205 -11.99 9.03 7.67
N HIS A 206 -12.19 8.50 6.46
CA HIS A 206 -12.05 9.20 5.18
C HIS A 206 -13.34 9.96 4.78
N LYS A 207 -13.80 10.87 5.62
CA LYS A 207 -15.09 11.57 5.47
C LYS A 207 -15.21 12.33 4.15
N THR A 208 -14.11 12.87 3.65
CA THR A 208 -14.11 13.56 2.35
C THR A 208 -14.44 12.61 1.21
N GLN A 209 -14.15 11.31 1.34
CA GLN A 209 -14.39 10.27 0.32
C GLN A 209 -15.67 9.44 0.61
N ALA A 210 -16.55 9.94 1.52
CA ALA A 210 -17.72 9.20 2.01
C ALA A 210 -18.66 8.70 0.90
N LYS A 211 -18.81 9.45 -0.18
CA LYS A 211 -19.66 9.07 -1.31
C LYS A 211 -19.17 7.79 -1.96
N ASP A 212 -17.85 7.65 -2.16
CA ASP A 212 -17.27 6.46 -2.82
C ASP A 212 -17.32 5.26 -1.90
N TYR A 213 -16.89 5.40 -0.65
CA TYR A 213 -16.88 4.23 0.24
C TYR A 213 -18.29 3.79 0.63
N ASN A 214 -19.28 4.69 0.81
CA ASN A 214 -20.65 4.31 1.09
C ASN A 214 -21.24 3.45 -0.05
N ARG A 215 -20.93 3.80 -1.30
CA ARG A 215 -21.31 3.00 -2.47
C ARG A 215 -20.71 1.59 -2.43
N ILE A 216 -19.50 1.45 -1.92
CA ILE A 216 -18.80 0.16 -1.80
C ILE A 216 -19.31 -0.61 -0.57
N LEU A 217 -19.39 0.04 0.58
CA LEU A 217 -19.84 -0.59 1.83
C LEU A 217 -21.30 -1.10 1.77
N SER A 218 -22.14 -0.44 0.96
CA SER A 218 -23.53 -0.86 0.76
C SER A 218 -23.72 -2.07 -0.16
N ARG A 219 -22.65 -2.55 -0.81
CA ARG A 219 -22.74 -3.70 -1.70
C ARG A 219 -22.97 -4.99 -0.90
N GLU A 220 -23.91 -5.79 -1.39
CA GLU A 220 -24.06 -7.15 -0.89
C GLU A 220 -22.76 -7.93 -1.08
N GLY A 221 -22.37 -8.71 -0.08
CA GLY A 221 -21.12 -9.48 -0.10
C GLY A 221 -19.84 -8.71 0.18
N PHE A 222 -19.86 -7.36 0.34
CA PHE A 222 -18.65 -6.60 0.62
C PHE A 222 -17.93 -7.05 1.91
N ARG A 223 -18.69 -7.33 2.97
CA ARG A 223 -18.12 -7.84 4.23
C ARG A 223 -17.45 -9.21 4.04
N GLU A 224 -18.04 -10.08 3.24
CA GLU A 224 -17.45 -11.39 2.92
C GLU A 224 -16.18 -11.20 2.06
N PHE A 225 -16.22 -10.28 1.10
CA PHE A 225 -15.04 -9.90 0.32
C PHE A 225 -13.89 -9.41 1.22
N CYS A 226 -14.17 -8.60 2.25
CA CYS A 226 -13.16 -8.10 3.18
C CYS A 226 -12.52 -9.18 4.08
N ARG A 227 -13.03 -10.41 4.06
CA ARG A 227 -12.45 -11.52 4.87
C ARG A 227 -11.17 -12.08 4.27
N ARG A 228 -10.87 -11.75 3.01
CA ARG A 228 -9.67 -12.20 2.32
C ARG A 228 -9.12 -11.08 1.47
N GLU A 229 -7.86 -10.79 1.64
CA GLU A 229 -7.16 -9.84 0.78
C GLU A 229 -6.14 -10.58 -0.07
N THR A 230 -6.09 -10.23 -1.35
CA THR A 230 -5.35 -11.00 -2.36
C THR A 230 -4.22 -10.19 -2.97
N TYR A 231 -3.16 -10.91 -3.33
CA TYR A 231 -1.92 -10.30 -3.81
C TYR A 231 -1.30 -11.11 -4.95
N VAL A 232 -0.50 -10.42 -5.74
CA VAL A 232 0.48 -11.02 -6.65
C VAL A 232 1.87 -10.78 -6.07
N LEU A 233 2.66 -11.84 -5.87
CA LEU A 233 4.09 -11.73 -5.54
C LEU A 233 4.84 -11.23 -6.78
N ALA A 234 5.12 -9.93 -6.83
CA ALA A 234 5.76 -9.30 -7.98
C ALA A 234 7.27 -9.50 -8.01
N LYS A 235 7.91 -9.48 -6.83
CA LYS A 235 9.35 -9.74 -6.68
C LYS A 235 9.64 -10.55 -5.42
N SER A 236 10.62 -11.46 -5.53
CA SER A 236 11.16 -12.20 -4.39
C SER A 236 12.68 -12.36 -4.56
N ARG A 237 13.40 -12.19 -3.45
CA ARG A 237 14.83 -12.53 -3.33
C ARG A 237 15.04 -13.89 -2.67
N LEU A 238 13.94 -14.57 -2.34
CA LEU A 238 13.94 -15.91 -1.77
C LEU A 238 13.82 -16.96 -2.89
N PRO A 239 14.30 -18.19 -2.66
CA PRO A 239 14.01 -19.30 -3.55
C PRO A 239 12.49 -19.45 -3.76
N PRO A 240 12.05 -19.97 -4.92
CA PRO A 240 10.64 -20.26 -5.15
C PRO A 240 10.07 -21.16 -4.06
N GLY A 241 8.93 -20.76 -3.48
CA GLY A 241 8.18 -21.51 -2.50
C GLY A 241 6.86 -22.04 -3.07
N PRO A 242 6.09 -22.80 -2.28
CA PRO A 242 4.76 -23.26 -2.70
C PRO A 242 3.80 -22.09 -2.87
N LEU A 243 2.97 -22.14 -3.92
CA LEU A 243 1.90 -21.20 -4.19
C LEU A 243 0.55 -21.92 -4.17
N PRO A 244 -0.55 -21.26 -3.77
CA PRO A 244 -0.60 -19.90 -3.23
C PRO A 244 -0.07 -19.81 -1.79
N GLU A 245 0.53 -18.66 -1.44
CA GLU A 245 0.91 -18.34 -0.06
C GLU A 245 -0.31 -17.86 0.76
N SER A 246 -0.27 -18.08 2.07
CA SER A 246 -1.26 -17.56 3.03
C SER A 246 -0.68 -16.56 4.03
N ASP A 247 0.63 -16.32 3.98
CA ASP A 247 1.37 -15.38 4.83
C ASP A 247 2.39 -14.61 3.97
N LEU A 248 2.39 -13.28 4.08
CA LEU A 248 3.34 -12.43 3.36
C LEU A 248 4.80 -12.67 3.77
N PHE A 249 5.02 -13.24 4.96
CA PHE A 249 6.34 -13.59 5.48
C PHE A 249 6.76 -15.04 5.19
N ALA A 250 5.98 -15.78 4.42
CA ALA A 250 6.31 -17.16 4.06
C ALA A 250 7.75 -17.26 3.49
N GLY A 251 8.55 -18.16 4.05
CA GLY A 251 9.93 -18.41 3.62
C GLY A 251 10.96 -17.33 4.04
N ILE A 252 10.56 -16.24 4.68
CA ILE A 252 11.51 -15.23 5.17
C ILE A 252 12.24 -15.81 6.40
N PRO A 253 13.60 -15.79 6.43
CA PRO A 253 14.38 -16.29 7.55
C PRO A 253 14.01 -15.60 8.87
N ALA A 254 13.99 -16.37 9.97
CA ALA A 254 13.72 -15.82 11.31
C ALA A 254 14.83 -14.90 11.83
N GLU A 255 16.04 -15.03 11.29
CA GLU A 255 17.18 -14.16 11.60
C GLU A 255 17.41 -13.15 10.50
N GLU A 256 17.71 -11.90 10.87
CA GLU A 256 18.16 -10.92 9.88
C GLU A 256 19.51 -11.36 9.32
N PRO A 257 19.75 -11.20 7.99
CA PRO A 257 21.09 -11.37 7.48
C PRO A 257 21.99 -10.42 8.26
N GLY A 258 23.02 -10.98 8.88
CA GLY A 258 23.99 -10.17 9.61
C GLY A 258 24.38 -8.99 8.76
N THR A 259 24.30 -7.79 9.35
CA THR A 259 24.81 -6.57 8.70
C THR A 259 26.29 -6.86 8.38
N PRO A 260 26.73 -6.74 7.12
CA PRO A 260 28.12 -6.96 6.77
C PRO A 260 29.04 -6.01 7.53
#